data_cc1384a4e4b43aaca2096ff2b64e3ec9
#
_entry.id   cc1384a4e4b43aaca2096ff2b64e3ec9
#
_cell.length_a   1.000
_cell.length_b   1.000
_cell.length_c   1.000
_cell.angle_alpha   90.00
_cell.angle_beta   90.00
_cell.angle_gamma   90.00
#
_symmetry.space_group_name_H-M   'P 1'
#
loop_
_entity.id
_entity.type
_entity.pdbx_description
1 polymer ?
#
loop_
_entity_poly.entity_id
_entity_poly.type
_entity_poly.pdbx_seq_one_letter_code
_entity_poly.pdbx_strand_id
1 'polypeptide(L)'
;MLLVDENGKQTITNDGATVMRLLDIVHPAARILTDIARSQDAEVGDGTTSVVVLAGEVLKEIKEHVEQGVSSQILVKGLRRASMMAVNRIKEIAVNTSEGNQRETLRKLAATAMSSKLIHRNAEFFTKST
;
A
#
# COMPACT_ATOMS: atom_id res chain seq x y z
N MET A 1 -2.42 4.14 -15.71
CA MET A 1 -1.96 3.02 -16.54
C MET A 1 -3.15 2.45 -17.28
N LEU A 2 -3.02 2.08 -18.57
CA LEU A 2 -4.04 1.37 -19.34
C LEU A 2 -3.73 -0.13 -19.26
N LEU A 3 -4.69 -0.91 -18.82
CA LEU A 3 -4.63 -2.37 -18.77
C LEU A 3 -5.66 -2.93 -19.75
N VAL A 4 -5.26 -3.96 -20.48
CA VAL A 4 -6.14 -4.69 -21.41
C VAL A 4 -6.17 -6.14 -20.94
N ASP A 5 -7.35 -6.66 -20.61
CA ASP A 5 -7.52 -8.06 -20.21
C ASP A 5 -7.56 -9.00 -21.44
N GLU A 6 -7.58 -10.31 -21.20
CA GLU A 6 -7.62 -11.33 -22.27
C GLU A 6 -8.86 -11.23 -23.16
N ASN A 7 -9.93 -10.61 -22.68
CA ASN A 7 -11.18 -10.39 -23.43
C ASN A 7 -11.18 -9.06 -24.19
N GLY A 8 -10.06 -8.32 -24.19
CA GLY A 8 -9.93 -7.03 -24.85
C GLY A 8 -10.59 -5.87 -24.10
N LYS A 9 -11.05 -6.07 -22.86
CA LYS A 9 -11.59 -5.00 -22.02
C LYS A 9 -10.49 -4.09 -21.53
N GLN A 10 -10.64 -2.80 -21.77
CA GLN A 10 -9.69 -1.78 -21.37
C GLN A 10 -10.08 -1.19 -20.01
N THR A 11 -9.12 -1.12 -19.09
CA THR A 11 -9.31 -0.50 -17.79
C THR A 11 -8.19 0.51 -17.54
N ILE A 12 -8.55 1.77 -17.27
CA ILE A 12 -7.60 2.82 -16.91
C ILE A 12 -7.61 2.94 -15.39
N THR A 13 -6.49 2.63 -14.75
CA THR A 13 -6.35 2.69 -13.29
C THR A 13 -4.91 2.97 -12.88
N ASN A 14 -4.74 3.59 -11.71
CA ASN A 14 -3.47 3.70 -10.98
C ASN A 14 -3.56 3.00 -9.62
N ASP A 15 -4.70 2.38 -9.32
CA ASP A 15 -4.90 1.64 -8.08
C ASP A 15 -4.19 0.29 -8.12
N GLY A 16 -3.30 0.06 -7.13
CA GLY A 16 -2.49 -1.15 -7.04
C GLY A 16 -3.31 -2.42 -6.85
N ALA A 17 -4.38 -2.39 -6.06
CA ALA A 17 -5.24 -3.55 -5.86
C ALA A 17 -5.96 -3.96 -7.16
N THR A 18 -6.45 -2.98 -7.92
CA THR A 18 -7.06 -3.21 -9.24
C THR A 18 -6.04 -3.76 -10.23
N VAL A 19 -4.82 -3.19 -10.26
CA VAL A 19 -3.72 -3.70 -11.11
C VAL A 19 -3.42 -5.16 -10.77
N MET A 20 -3.19 -5.47 -9.49
CA MET A 20 -2.86 -6.83 -9.04
C MET A 20 -3.98 -7.84 -9.32
N ARG A 21 -5.24 -7.40 -9.29
CA ARG A 21 -6.40 -8.25 -9.59
C ARG A 21 -6.52 -8.57 -11.07
N LEU A 22 -6.12 -7.66 -11.95
CA LEU A 22 -6.18 -7.83 -13.40
C LEU A 22 -4.98 -8.58 -13.98
N LEU A 23 -3.90 -8.73 -13.19
CA LEU A 23 -2.76 -9.55 -13.57
C LEU A 23 -3.09 -11.04 -13.38
N ASP A 24 -2.85 -11.85 -14.39
CA ASP A 24 -2.92 -13.31 -14.28
C ASP A 24 -1.65 -13.83 -13.56
N ILE A 25 -1.75 -13.89 -12.22
CA ILE A 25 -0.66 -14.33 -11.38
C ILE A 25 -0.79 -15.84 -11.14
N VAL A 26 0.03 -16.59 -11.84
CA VAL A 26 0.04 -18.07 -11.77
C VAL A 26 0.79 -18.58 -10.53
N HIS A 27 1.91 -17.93 -10.16
CA HIS A 27 2.76 -18.40 -9.07
C HIS A 27 2.12 -18.26 -7.69
N PRO A 28 2.00 -19.34 -6.89
CA PRO A 28 1.31 -19.30 -5.60
C PRO A 28 1.86 -18.28 -4.61
N ALA A 29 3.20 -18.14 -4.52
CA ALA A 29 3.82 -17.15 -3.64
C ALA A 29 3.53 -15.71 -4.07
N ALA A 30 3.41 -15.45 -5.37
CA ALA A 30 3.04 -14.12 -5.86
C ALA A 30 1.57 -13.78 -5.58
N ARG A 31 0.69 -14.78 -5.47
CA ARG A 31 -0.70 -14.59 -5.04
C ARG A 31 -0.80 -14.02 -3.62
N ILE A 32 0.15 -14.36 -2.74
CA ILE A 32 0.20 -13.79 -1.38
C ILE A 32 0.34 -12.27 -1.44
N LEU A 33 1.14 -11.73 -2.37
CA LEU A 33 1.26 -10.27 -2.56
C LEU A 33 -0.06 -9.65 -3.03
N THR A 34 -0.81 -10.36 -3.89
CA THR A 34 -2.15 -9.94 -4.30
C THR A 34 -3.12 -9.89 -3.13
N ASP A 35 -3.07 -10.90 -2.25
CA ASP A 35 -3.92 -10.95 -1.06
C ASP A 35 -3.56 -9.85 -0.05
N ILE A 36 -2.28 -9.51 0.09
CA ILE A 36 -1.83 -8.36 0.89
C ILE A 36 -2.43 -7.07 0.32
N ALA A 37 -2.37 -6.86 -1.00
CA ALA A 37 -2.96 -5.68 -1.64
C ALA A 37 -4.47 -5.60 -1.44
N ARG A 38 -5.17 -6.73 -1.55
CA ARG A 38 -6.62 -6.82 -1.29
C ARG A 38 -6.98 -6.53 0.16
N SER A 39 -6.23 -7.06 1.11
CA SER A 39 -6.43 -6.76 2.53
C SER A 39 -6.25 -5.27 2.81
N GLN A 40 -5.21 -4.65 2.26
CA GLN A 40 -4.98 -3.22 2.41
C GLN A 40 -6.14 -2.40 1.82
N ASP A 41 -6.64 -2.79 0.65
CA ASP A 41 -7.77 -2.13 0.00
C ASP A 41 -9.06 -2.25 0.82
N ALA A 42 -9.35 -3.44 1.36
CA ALA A 42 -10.52 -3.69 2.18
C ALA A 42 -10.51 -2.95 3.53
N GLU A 43 -9.34 -2.81 4.15
CA GLU A 43 -9.19 -2.21 5.49
C GLU A 43 -9.06 -0.68 5.42
N VAL A 44 -8.35 -0.15 4.44
CA VAL A 44 -7.96 1.27 4.37
C VAL A 44 -8.45 1.95 3.10
N GLY A 45 -8.53 1.24 1.98
CA GLY A 45 -8.91 1.79 0.67
C GLY A 45 -7.83 2.65 0.01
N ASP A 46 -6.62 2.69 0.55
CA ASP A 46 -5.47 3.43 0.00
C ASP A 46 -4.14 2.76 0.39
N GLY A 47 -3.04 3.15 -0.28
CA GLY A 47 -1.71 2.61 0.00
C GLY A 47 -1.45 1.20 -0.52
N THR A 48 -2.31 0.65 -1.35
CA THR A 48 -2.22 -0.70 -1.90
C THR A 48 -0.92 -0.94 -2.66
N THR A 49 -0.52 0.00 -3.51
CA THR A 49 0.75 -0.05 -4.24
C THR A 49 1.94 0.03 -3.28
N SER A 50 1.88 0.92 -2.29
CA SER A 50 2.95 1.12 -1.31
C SER A 50 3.22 -0.15 -0.48
N VAL A 51 2.17 -0.85 -0.07
CA VAL A 51 2.28 -2.11 0.69
C VAL A 51 2.94 -3.20 -0.15
N VAL A 52 2.58 -3.34 -1.43
CA VAL A 52 3.17 -4.34 -2.31
C VAL A 52 4.64 -4.04 -2.59
N VAL A 53 4.98 -2.78 -2.87
CA VAL A 53 6.37 -2.36 -3.09
C VAL A 53 7.21 -2.58 -1.83
N LEU A 54 6.70 -2.20 -0.66
CA LEU A 54 7.38 -2.44 0.61
C LEU A 54 7.62 -3.94 0.86
N ALA A 55 6.61 -4.78 0.63
CA ALA A 55 6.74 -6.23 0.76
C ALA A 55 7.79 -6.78 -0.22
N GLY A 56 7.81 -6.28 -1.45
CA GLY A 56 8.80 -6.66 -2.47
C GLY A 56 10.23 -6.30 -2.07
N GLU A 57 10.46 -5.09 -1.56
CA GLU A 57 11.79 -4.67 -1.09
C GLU A 57 12.24 -5.49 0.13
N VAL A 58 11.34 -5.73 1.10
CA VAL A 58 11.65 -6.59 2.25
C VAL A 58 12.04 -8.01 1.80
N LEU A 59 11.31 -8.59 0.85
CA LEU A 59 11.63 -9.92 0.32
C LEU A 59 12.96 -9.94 -0.42
N LYS A 60 13.29 -8.89 -1.16
CA LYS A 60 14.57 -8.74 -1.85
C LYS A 60 15.75 -8.74 -0.88
N GLU A 61 15.67 -7.96 0.20
CA GLU A 61 16.69 -7.93 1.25
C GLU A 61 16.83 -9.29 1.96
N ILE A 62 15.71 -9.94 2.26
CA ILE A 62 15.71 -11.25 2.91
C ILE A 62 16.35 -12.32 2.03
N LYS A 63 16.19 -12.25 0.72
CA LYS A 63 16.71 -13.23 -0.23
C LYS A 63 18.21 -13.47 -0.02
N GLU A 64 18.99 -12.41 0.10
CA GLU A 64 20.45 -12.52 0.31
C GLU A 64 20.77 -13.29 1.59
N HIS A 65 20.03 -13.08 2.67
CA HIS A 65 20.23 -13.78 3.93
C HIS A 65 19.84 -15.27 3.84
N VAL A 66 18.78 -15.57 3.10
CA VAL A 66 18.38 -16.98 2.84
C VAL A 66 19.46 -17.71 2.03
N GLU A 67 20.00 -17.07 1.01
CA GLU A 67 21.07 -17.62 0.17
C GLU A 67 22.38 -17.84 0.97
N GLN A 68 22.62 -17.03 2.00
CA GLN A 68 23.73 -17.21 2.96
C GLN A 68 23.46 -18.31 4.02
N GLY A 69 22.31 -18.97 3.98
CA GLY A 69 21.96 -20.07 4.87
C GLY A 69 21.36 -19.65 6.21
N VAL A 70 20.91 -18.40 6.35
CA VAL A 70 20.21 -17.95 7.57
C VAL A 70 18.85 -18.66 7.69
N SER A 71 18.58 -19.24 8.85
CA SER A 71 17.32 -19.95 9.11
C SER A 71 16.10 -19.02 8.95
N SER A 72 15.07 -19.49 8.24
CA SER A 72 13.79 -18.77 8.08
C SER A 72 13.14 -18.39 9.40
N GLN A 73 13.30 -19.19 10.46
CA GLN A 73 12.78 -18.88 11.78
C GLN A 73 13.43 -17.63 12.39
N ILE A 74 14.73 -17.45 12.19
CA ILE A 74 15.48 -16.26 12.64
C ILE A 74 14.98 -15.03 11.87
N LEU A 75 14.82 -15.14 10.55
CA LEU A 75 14.33 -14.05 9.70
C LEU A 75 12.91 -13.63 10.10
N VAL A 76 12.00 -14.58 10.29
CA VAL A 76 10.62 -14.29 10.73
C VAL A 76 10.60 -13.61 12.11
N LYS A 77 11.43 -14.06 13.05
CA LYS A 77 11.56 -13.43 14.36
C LYS A 77 12.08 -11.98 14.26
N GLY A 78 13.09 -11.77 13.42
CA GLY A 78 13.63 -10.44 13.12
C GLY A 78 12.57 -9.51 12.53
N LEU A 79 11.83 -9.97 11.53
CA LEU A 79 10.77 -9.20 10.88
C LEU A 79 9.64 -8.82 11.84
N ARG A 80 9.21 -9.74 12.71
CA ARG A 80 8.20 -9.44 13.74
C ARG A 80 8.67 -8.34 14.69
N ARG A 81 9.93 -8.39 15.11
CA ARG A 81 10.52 -7.35 15.96
C ARG A 81 10.61 -6.00 15.24
N ALA A 82 11.07 -6.00 13.99
CA ALA A 82 11.14 -4.80 13.16
C ALA A 82 9.76 -4.17 12.95
N SER A 83 8.74 -4.99 12.67
CA SER A 83 7.35 -4.52 12.53
C SER A 83 6.84 -3.85 13.81
N MET A 84 7.06 -4.45 14.97
CA MET A 84 6.67 -3.83 16.25
C MET A 84 7.38 -2.48 16.48
N MET A 85 8.67 -2.41 16.19
CA MET A 85 9.46 -1.18 16.31
C MET A 85 8.94 -0.09 15.35
N ALA A 86 8.63 -0.46 14.10
CA ALA A 86 8.08 0.46 13.12
C ALA A 86 6.71 1.01 13.54
N VAL A 87 5.81 0.14 13.99
CA VAL A 87 4.47 0.55 14.49
C VAL A 87 4.58 1.49 15.69
N ASN A 88 5.46 1.20 16.64
CA ASN A 88 5.68 2.07 17.79
C ASN A 88 6.22 3.44 17.35
N ARG A 89 7.18 3.44 16.42
CA ARG A 89 7.73 4.70 15.90
C ARG A 89 6.69 5.53 15.16
N ILE A 90 5.83 4.89 14.36
CA ILE A 90 4.71 5.57 13.69
C ILE A 90 3.77 6.22 14.72
N LYS A 91 3.45 5.51 15.80
CA LYS A 91 2.60 6.06 16.88
C LYS A 91 3.24 7.27 17.58
N GLU A 92 4.55 7.25 17.78
CA GLU A 92 5.28 8.37 18.39
C GLU A 92 5.29 9.64 17.52
N ILE A 93 5.41 9.47 16.19
CA ILE A 93 5.45 10.60 15.25
C ILE A 93 4.06 11.00 14.73
N ALA A 94 3.02 10.25 15.08
CA ALA A 94 1.66 10.55 14.66
C ALA A 94 1.19 11.89 15.22
N VAL A 95 0.63 12.73 14.34
CA VAL A 95 0.06 14.01 14.73
C VAL A 95 -1.37 13.80 15.25
N ASN A 96 -1.65 14.32 16.45
CA ASN A 96 -3.00 14.26 17.00
C ASN A 96 -3.92 15.25 16.25
N THR A 97 -4.92 14.74 15.56
CA THR A 97 -5.87 15.55 14.78
C THR A 97 -7.02 16.09 15.62
N SER A 98 -7.14 15.68 16.88
CA SER A 98 -8.19 16.15 17.80
C SER A 98 -7.95 17.54 18.33
N GLU A 99 -6.70 18.04 18.27
CA GLU A 99 -6.29 19.36 18.72
C GLU A 99 -6.16 20.30 17.50
N GLY A 100 -6.99 21.33 17.42
CA GLY A 100 -6.92 22.36 16.38
C GLY A 100 -8.09 22.37 15.40
N ASN A 101 -7.89 22.96 14.22
CA ASN A 101 -8.92 23.02 13.17
C ASN A 101 -9.03 21.66 12.44
N GLN A 102 -9.81 20.77 13.03
CA GLN A 102 -10.03 19.40 12.54
C GLN A 102 -10.45 19.38 11.05
N ARG A 103 -11.31 20.29 10.63
CA ARG A 103 -11.80 20.37 9.25
C ARG A 103 -10.67 20.70 8.26
N GLU A 104 -9.77 21.59 8.62
CA GLU A 104 -8.63 21.95 7.77
C GLU A 104 -7.63 20.78 7.66
N THR A 105 -7.40 20.09 8.77
CA THR A 105 -6.53 18.91 8.79
C THR A 105 -7.09 17.78 7.94
N LEU A 106 -8.38 17.47 8.06
CA LEU A 106 -9.05 16.47 7.23
C LEU A 106 -9.00 16.84 5.74
N ARG A 107 -9.18 18.12 5.41
CA ARG A 107 -9.08 18.60 4.04
C ARG A 107 -7.66 18.42 3.45
N LYS A 108 -6.62 18.67 4.25
CA LYS A 108 -5.22 18.44 3.84
C LYS A 108 -4.95 16.93 3.64
N LEU A 109 -5.46 16.08 4.52
CA LEU A 109 -5.36 14.62 4.40
C LEU A 109 -6.06 14.12 3.13
N ALA A 110 -7.29 14.57 2.88
CA ALA A 110 -8.02 14.24 1.66
C ALA A 110 -7.27 14.69 0.40
N ALA A 111 -6.71 15.90 0.38
CA ALA A 111 -5.91 16.39 -0.73
C ALA A 111 -4.66 15.52 -0.98
N THR A 112 -4.01 15.07 0.10
CA THR A 112 -2.85 14.18 -0.01
C THR A 112 -3.24 12.80 -0.58
N ALA A 113 -4.33 12.21 -0.09
CA ALA A 113 -4.84 10.92 -0.59
C ALA A 113 -5.25 10.98 -2.07
N MET A 114 -5.74 12.13 -2.54
CA MET A 114 -6.12 12.34 -3.94
C MET A 114 -4.96 12.71 -4.86
N SER A 115 -3.78 13.00 -4.33
CA SER A 115 -2.63 13.51 -5.12
C SER A 115 -2.15 12.52 -6.18
N SER A 116 -2.31 11.22 -5.97
CA SER A 116 -1.93 10.13 -6.89
C SER A 116 -3.06 9.65 -7.80
N LYS A 117 -4.26 10.22 -7.67
CA LYS A 117 -5.46 9.78 -8.39
C LYS A 117 -5.69 10.62 -9.66
N LEU A 118 -6.53 10.10 -10.57
CA LEU A 118 -6.92 10.82 -11.79
C LEU A 118 -7.59 12.17 -11.52
N ILE A 119 -8.17 12.33 -10.33
CA ILE A 119 -8.87 13.54 -9.87
C ILE A 119 -7.94 14.64 -9.32
N HIS A 120 -6.62 14.42 -9.31
CA HIS A 120 -5.65 15.37 -8.76
C HIS A 120 -5.86 16.81 -9.30
N ARG A 121 -6.17 16.96 -10.58
CA ARG A 121 -6.41 18.28 -11.20
C ARG A 121 -7.61 19.02 -10.63
N ASN A 122 -8.57 18.30 -10.03
CA ASN A 122 -9.80 18.82 -9.44
C ASN A 122 -9.85 18.58 -7.92
N ALA A 123 -8.70 18.32 -7.29
CA ALA A 123 -8.60 17.99 -5.87
C ALA A 123 -9.25 19.05 -4.98
N GLU A 124 -9.15 20.33 -5.33
CA GLU A 124 -9.74 21.42 -4.57
C GLU A 124 -11.28 21.35 -4.54
N PHE A 125 -11.89 20.98 -5.66
CA PHE A 125 -13.35 20.79 -5.74
C PHE A 125 -13.79 19.62 -4.86
N PHE A 126 -13.15 18.48 -4.98
CA PHE A 126 -13.51 17.28 -4.23
C PHE A 126 -13.22 17.40 -2.73
N THR A 127 -12.14 18.09 -2.32
CA THR A 127 -11.83 18.33 -0.90
C THR A 127 -12.76 19.33 -0.21
N LYS A 128 -13.49 20.15 -0.97
CA LYS A 128 -14.51 21.06 -0.41
C LYS A 128 -15.85 20.37 -0.20
N SER A 129 -16.11 19.28 -0.91
CA SER A 129 -17.36 18.53 -0.87
C SER A 129 -17.43 17.51 0.27
N THR A 130 -16.34 17.33 0.97
CA THR A 130 -16.21 16.47 2.17
C THR A 130 -16.33 17.37 3.41
#